data_9a33491dac1da61363d9880a85dd0800
#
_entry.id   9a33491dac1da61363d9880a85dd0800
#
_cell.length_a   1.000
_cell.length_b   1.000
_cell.length_c   1.000
_cell.angle_alpha   90.00
_cell.angle_beta   90.00
_cell.angle_gamma   90.00
#
_symmetry.space_group_name_H-M   'P 1'
#
loop_
_entity.id
_entity.type
_entity.pdbx_description
1 polymer ?
#
loop_
_entity_poly.entity_id
_entity_poly.type
_entity_poly.pdbx_seq_one_letter_code
_entity_poly.pdbx_strand_id
1 'polypeptide(L)'
;MALSLLPPVKDVRDLLCDLLGRDVDVKDGPAWIPPAGEKILVAEFLDDDGNLATLGLVDLPAGAFIGAAMGLLPAGGAQDMVKEGALSPTVNENLYETLNIACSLFNLPGQPHVRIGTMHQPGAALPDNITEVVQRPTGRLDLAIKVSGYGDGRFSLLVAN
;
A
#
# COMPACT_ATOMS: atom_id res chain seq x y z
N MET A 1 -24.86 6.44 -6.59
CA MET A 1 -23.55 5.81 -6.89
C MET A 1 -23.02 5.15 -5.62
N ALA A 2 -22.67 3.88 -5.71
CA ALA A 2 -22.06 3.20 -4.58
C ALA A 2 -20.62 3.69 -4.37
N LEU A 3 -20.24 3.91 -3.12
CA LEU A 3 -18.88 4.34 -2.76
C LEU A 3 -18.10 3.11 -2.27
N SER A 4 -16.80 3.10 -2.53
CA SER A 4 -15.93 2.09 -1.96
C SER A 4 -15.84 2.29 -0.44
N LEU A 5 -15.85 1.20 0.30
CA LEU A 5 -15.72 1.20 1.75
C LEU A 5 -14.34 0.70 2.15
N LEU A 6 -13.77 1.32 3.17
CA LEU A 6 -12.50 0.88 3.73
C LEU A 6 -12.66 -0.47 4.43
N PRO A 7 -11.73 -1.41 4.23
CA PRO A 7 -11.79 -2.71 4.89
C PRO A 7 -11.47 -2.58 6.39
N PRO A 8 -11.91 -3.55 7.22
CA PRO A 8 -11.47 -3.62 8.60
C PRO A 8 -9.97 -3.88 8.73
N VAL A 9 -9.35 -3.37 9.79
CA VAL A 9 -7.92 -3.61 10.08
C VAL A 9 -7.58 -5.10 10.10
N LYS A 10 -8.46 -5.91 10.68
CA LYS A 10 -8.28 -7.36 10.74
C LYS A 10 -8.10 -7.99 9.36
N ASP A 11 -8.88 -7.55 8.38
CA ASP A 11 -8.83 -8.12 7.02
C ASP A 11 -7.50 -7.78 6.34
N VAL A 12 -6.98 -6.58 6.56
CA VAL A 12 -5.66 -6.18 6.06
C VAL A 12 -4.57 -7.05 6.72
N ARG A 13 -4.64 -7.22 8.04
CA ARG A 13 -3.69 -8.06 8.77
C ARG A 13 -3.70 -9.49 8.26
N ASP A 14 -4.87 -10.10 8.16
CA ASP A 14 -5.00 -11.49 7.74
C ASP A 14 -4.45 -11.68 6.31
N LEU A 15 -4.73 -10.74 5.42
CA LEU A 15 -4.20 -10.79 4.06
C LEU A 15 -2.67 -10.71 4.05
N LEU A 16 -2.08 -9.80 4.78
CA LEU A 16 -0.62 -9.66 4.81
C LEU A 16 0.05 -10.87 5.46
N CYS A 17 -0.50 -11.38 6.58
CA CYS A 17 0.04 -12.58 7.24
C CYS A 17 -0.01 -13.79 6.31
N ASP A 18 -1.13 -14.01 5.64
CA ASP A 18 -1.30 -15.14 4.73
C ASP A 18 -0.37 -15.02 3.51
N LEU A 19 -0.30 -13.82 2.95
CA LEU A 19 0.48 -13.59 1.73
C LEU A 19 1.99 -13.70 1.99
N LEU A 20 2.45 -13.16 3.12
CA LEU A 20 3.89 -13.16 3.45
C LEU A 20 4.32 -14.42 4.19
N GLY A 21 3.37 -15.26 4.64
CA GLY A 21 3.68 -16.50 5.35
C GLY A 21 4.37 -16.27 6.70
N ARG A 22 4.11 -15.14 7.35
CA ARG A 22 4.68 -14.76 8.64
C ARG A 22 3.79 -13.80 9.38
N ASP A 23 4.10 -13.56 10.65
CA ASP A 23 3.37 -12.59 11.44
C ASP A 23 3.63 -11.17 10.93
N VAL A 24 2.56 -10.44 10.74
CA VAL A 24 2.59 -9.00 10.46
C VAL A 24 1.67 -8.32 11.46
N ASP A 25 2.23 -7.48 12.31
CA ASP A 25 1.42 -6.64 13.19
C ASP A 25 0.82 -5.51 12.35
N VAL A 26 -0.48 -5.32 12.47
CA VAL A 26 -1.21 -4.26 11.77
C VAL A 26 -2.11 -3.57 12.77
N LYS A 27 -1.90 -2.27 12.96
CA LYS A 27 -2.64 -1.46 13.93
C LYS A 27 -3.10 -0.17 13.30
N ASP A 28 -4.24 0.36 13.76
CA ASP A 28 -4.59 1.73 13.48
C ASP A 28 -3.44 2.63 13.94
N GLY A 29 -2.92 3.41 13.01
CA GLY A 29 -1.86 4.35 13.29
C GLY A 29 -2.37 5.78 13.34
N PRO A 30 -1.49 6.73 13.70
CA PRO A 30 -1.83 8.14 13.54
C PRO A 30 -2.05 8.48 12.07
N ALA A 31 -2.84 9.52 11.81
CA ALA A 31 -3.05 9.99 10.46
C ALA A 31 -1.70 10.24 9.77
N TRP A 32 -1.54 9.64 8.60
CA TRP A 32 -0.29 9.75 7.85
C TRP A 32 -0.56 10.45 6.52
N ILE A 33 -0.32 11.75 6.51
CA ILE A 33 -0.31 12.53 5.28
C ILE A 33 1.16 12.78 4.95
N PRO A 34 1.72 12.11 3.92
CA PRO A 34 3.15 12.21 3.65
C PRO A 34 3.58 13.65 3.41
N PRO A 35 4.61 14.15 4.13
CA PRO A 35 5.16 15.47 3.81
C PRO A 35 5.88 15.45 2.48
N ALA A 36 6.07 16.63 1.90
CA ALA A 36 6.81 16.78 0.66
C ALA A 36 8.21 16.18 0.80
N GLY A 37 8.61 15.37 -0.17
CA GLY A 37 9.92 14.72 -0.19
C GLY A 37 9.98 13.37 0.49
N GLU A 38 8.94 12.94 1.20
CA GLU A 38 8.91 11.58 1.73
C GLU A 38 8.83 10.57 0.58
N LYS A 39 9.64 9.52 0.66
CA LYS A 39 9.65 8.45 -0.33
C LYS A 39 8.48 7.52 -0.10
N ILE A 40 7.55 7.50 -1.05
CA ILE A 40 6.32 6.71 -0.99
C ILE A 40 6.10 5.98 -2.31
N LEU A 41 5.31 4.90 -2.25
CA LEU A 41 4.78 4.23 -3.43
C LEU A 41 3.26 4.29 -3.35
N VAL A 42 2.62 4.61 -4.47
CA VAL A 42 1.17 4.77 -4.56
C VAL A 42 0.65 3.88 -5.67
N ALA A 43 -0.25 2.96 -5.33
CA ALA A 43 -0.94 2.13 -6.32
C ALA A 43 -2.34 2.68 -6.56
N GLU A 44 -2.68 2.89 -7.82
CA GLU A 44 -4.03 3.27 -8.23
C GLU A 44 -4.90 2.02 -8.30
N PHE A 45 -6.09 2.10 -7.71
CA PHE A 45 -7.12 1.10 -7.89
C PHE A 45 -8.27 1.75 -8.68
N LEU A 46 -8.51 1.24 -9.88
CA LEU A 46 -9.40 1.85 -10.85
C LEU A 46 -10.72 1.08 -10.91
N ASP A 47 -11.81 1.82 -11.12
CA ASP A 47 -13.13 1.20 -11.37
C ASP A 47 -13.21 0.65 -12.81
N ASP A 48 -14.38 0.09 -13.16
CA ASP A 48 -14.58 -0.51 -14.48
C ASP A 48 -14.53 0.50 -15.62
N ASP A 49 -14.72 1.78 -15.34
CA ASP A 49 -14.64 2.86 -16.31
C ASP A 49 -13.22 3.44 -16.42
N GLY A 50 -12.28 2.92 -15.64
CA GLY A 50 -10.90 3.40 -15.62
C GLY A 50 -10.69 4.62 -14.75
N ASN A 51 -11.66 5.01 -13.94
CA ASN A 51 -11.54 6.13 -13.02
C ASN A 51 -10.92 5.70 -11.69
N LEU A 52 -10.20 6.61 -11.05
CA LEU A 52 -9.62 6.37 -9.74
C LEU A 52 -10.73 6.17 -8.70
N ALA A 53 -10.76 5.02 -8.05
CA ALA A 53 -11.72 4.71 -7.00
C ALA A 53 -11.10 4.69 -5.62
N THR A 54 -9.96 4.01 -5.48
CA THR A 54 -9.22 3.89 -4.21
C THR A 54 -7.73 3.88 -4.49
N LEU A 55 -6.93 3.98 -3.43
CA LEU A 55 -5.46 3.95 -3.50
C LEU A 55 -4.90 3.03 -2.43
N GLY A 56 -3.78 2.39 -2.76
CA GLY A 56 -2.88 1.82 -1.77
C GLY A 56 -1.64 2.69 -1.65
N LEU A 57 -1.24 3.02 -0.43
CA LEU A 57 -0.11 3.89 -0.15
C LEU A 57 0.81 3.20 0.85
N VAL A 58 2.09 3.11 0.54
CA VAL A 58 3.11 2.60 1.46
C VAL A 58 4.29 3.55 1.51
N ASP A 59 4.93 3.64 2.68
CA ASP A 59 6.22 4.30 2.73
C ASP A 59 7.31 3.36 2.19
N LEU A 60 8.50 3.87 1.97
CA LEU A 60 9.57 3.06 1.40
C LEU A 60 9.95 1.87 2.29
N PRO A 61 10.05 2.00 3.65
CA PRO A 61 10.28 0.86 4.51
C PRO A 61 9.23 -0.25 4.35
N ALA A 62 7.94 0.09 4.39
CA ALA A 62 6.87 -0.90 4.22
C ALA A 62 6.99 -1.59 2.86
N GLY A 63 7.21 -0.84 1.80
CA GLY A 63 7.38 -1.40 0.46
C GLY A 63 8.54 -2.37 0.38
N ALA A 64 9.70 -2.00 0.94
CA ALA A 64 10.87 -2.86 0.96
C ALA A 64 10.66 -4.13 1.78
N PHE A 65 10.07 -4.01 2.97
CA PHE A 65 9.88 -5.15 3.86
C PHE A 65 8.81 -6.11 3.34
N ILE A 66 7.71 -5.60 2.83
CA ILE A 66 6.66 -6.43 2.22
C ILE A 66 7.21 -7.17 1.00
N GLY A 67 7.81 -6.46 0.08
CA GLY A 67 8.31 -7.07 -1.16
C GLY A 67 9.46 -8.07 -0.92
N ALA A 68 10.36 -7.76 0.02
CA ALA A 68 11.44 -8.67 0.39
C ALA A 68 10.89 -9.91 1.10
N ALA A 69 9.97 -9.75 2.05
CA ALA A 69 9.38 -10.86 2.78
C ALA A 69 8.62 -11.81 1.85
N MET A 70 7.87 -11.26 0.90
CA MET A 70 7.14 -12.07 -0.08
C MET A 70 8.06 -12.96 -0.90
N GLY A 71 9.24 -12.46 -1.25
CA GLY A 71 10.26 -13.21 -2.01
C GLY A 71 11.26 -13.97 -1.15
N LEU A 72 11.09 -13.98 0.17
CA LEU A 72 12.03 -14.59 1.12
C LEU A 72 13.45 -14.02 0.97
N LEU A 73 13.56 -12.75 0.63
CA LEU A 73 14.85 -12.06 0.53
C LEU A 73 15.34 -11.63 1.92
N PRO A 74 16.66 -11.55 2.13
CA PRO A 74 17.20 -11.17 3.44
C PRO A 74 16.79 -9.77 3.90
N ALA A 75 16.58 -9.61 5.20
CA ALA A 75 16.23 -8.32 5.80
C ALA A 75 17.30 -7.25 5.56
N GLY A 76 18.59 -7.65 5.56
CA GLY A 76 19.69 -6.73 5.28
C GLY A 76 19.58 -6.08 3.91
N GLY A 77 19.19 -6.86 2.90
CA GLY A 77 18.96 -6.34 1.55
C GLY A 77 17.80 -5.35 1.51
N ALA A 78 16.72 -5.63 2.25
CA ALA A 78 15.59 -4.72 2.35
C ALA A 78 16.00 -3.39 3.03
N GLN A 79 16.78 -3.47 4.10
CA GLN A 79 17.28 -2.28 4.79
C GLN A 79 18.19 -1.44 3.90
N ASP A 80 18.99 -2.08 3.06
CA ASP A 80 19.84 -1.39 2.08
C ASP A 80 18.99 -0.61 1.06
N MET A 81 17.90 -1.19 0.58
CA MET A 81 16.98 -0.50 -0.33
C MET A 81 16.39 0.75 0.31
N VAL A 82 16.02 0.67 1.60
CA VAL A 82 15.51 1.84 2.32
C VAL A 82 16.56 2.95 2.36
N LYS A 83 17.82 2.62 2.64
CA LYS A 83 18.92 3.57 2.65
C LYS A 83 19.18 4.18 1.27
N GLU A 84 19.10 3.36 0.23
CA GLU A 84 19.32 3.79 -1.16
C GLU A 84 18.15 4.61 -1.72
N GLY A 85 16.98 4.51 -1.11
CA GLY A 85 15.81 5.26 -1.53
C GLY A 85 15.05 4.68 -2.71
N ALA A 86 15.29 3.41 -3.05
CA ALA A 86 14.62 2.75 -4.18
C ALA A 86 14.55 1.24 -3.96
N LEU A 87 13.53 0.62 -4.52
CA LEU A 87 13.35 -0.83 -4.49
C LEU A 87 14.05 -1.48 -5.69
N SER A 88 14.60 -2.69 -5.48
CA SER A 88 15.08 -3.51 -6.60
C SER A 88 13.90 -3.91 -7.49
N PRO A 89 14.13 -4.28 -8.77
CA PRO A 89 13.06 -4.72 -9.65
C PRO A 89 12.23 -5.87 -9.08
N THR A 90 12.88 -6.87 -8.47
CA THR A 90 12.19 -8.02 -7.89
C THR A 90 11.30 -7.62 -6.71
N VAL A 91 11.82 -6.80 -5.80
CA VAL A 91 11.05 -6.32 -4.64
C VAL A 91 9.89 -5.44 -5.10
N ASN A 92 10.12 -4.61 -6.10
CA ASN A 92 9.07 -3.77 -6.69
C ASN A 92 7.94 -4.60 -7.29
N GLU A 93 8.26 -5.65 -8.02
CA GLU A 93 7.27 -6.58 -8.57
C GLU A 93 6.49 -7.30 -7.47
N ASN A 94 7.17 -7.75 -6.42
CA ASN A 94 6.54 -8.41 -5.29
C ASN A 94 5.58 -7.47 -4.56
N LEU A 95 5.98 -6.21 -4.38
CA LEU A 95 5.11 -5.20 -3.78
C LEU A 95 3.90 -4.94 -4.67
N TYR A 96 4.09 -4.81 -5.97
CA TYR A 96 2.99 -4.61 -6.91
C TYR A 96 1.98 -5.76 -6.80
N GLU A 97 2.46 -7.00 -6.75
CA GLU A 97 1.58 -8.17 -6.61
C GLU A 97 0.84 -8.16 -5.26
N THR A 98 1.52 -7.76 -4.18
CA THR A 98 0.88 -7.62 -2.87
C THR A 98 -0.25 -6.59 -2.92
N LEU A 99 -0.01 -5.43 -3.53
CA LEU A 99 -1.01 -4.38 -3.65
C LEU A 99 -2.15 -4.78 -4.60
N ASN A 100 -1.84 -5.55 -5.65
CA ASN A 100 -2.85 -6.12 -6.52
C ASN A 100 -3.79 -7.05 -5.74
N ILE A 101 -3.25 -7.90 -4.90
CA ILE A 101 -4.06 -8.79 -4.05
C ILE A 101 -4.83 -7.98 -3.01
N ALA A 102 -4.20 -6.95 -2.40
CA ALA A 102 -4.86 -6.07 -1.45
C ALA A 102 -6.05 -5.31 -2.06
N CYS A 103 -6.01 -5.06 -3.36
CA CYS A 103 -7.13 -4.47 -4.09
C CYS A 103 -8.42 -5.26 -3.90
N SER A 104 -8.31 -6.58 -3.73
CA SER A 104 -9.47 -7.47 -3.50
C SER A 104 -10.23 -7.15 -2.22
N LEU A 105 -9.60 -6.46 -1.25
CA LEU A 105 -10.27 -6.04 -0.03
C LEU A 105 -11.40 -5.05 -0.29
N PHE A 106 -11.39 -4.38 -1.44
CA PHE A 106 -12.46 -3.48 -1.86
C PHE A 106 -13.53 -4.18 -2.71
N ASN A 107 -13.25 -5.40 -3.21
CA ASN A 107 -14.13 -6.12 -4.14
C ASN A 107 -15.11 -7.05 -3.40
N LEU A 108 -15.87 -6.46 -2.47
CA LEU A 108 -16.89 -7.16 -1.70
C LEU A 108 -18.25 -7.03 -2.40
N PRO A 109 -19.20 -7.95 -2.12
CA PRO A 109 -20.55 -7.84 -2.68
C PRO A 109 -21.18 -6.48 -2.39
N GLY A 110 -21.75 -5.85 -3.41
CA GLY A 110 -22.35 -4.52 -3.29
C GLY A 110 -21.38 -3.36 -3.40
N GLN A 111 -20.09 -3.63 -3.49
CA GLN A 111 -19.06 -2.60 -3.68
C GLN A 111 -18.73 -2.44 -5.16
N PRO A 112 -18.33 -1.23 -5.61
CA PRO A 112 -17.81 -1.06 -6.96
C PRO A 112 -16.59 -1.96 -7.16
N HIS A 113 -16.51 -2.63 -8.30
CA HIS A 113 -15.35 -3.44 -8.66
C HIS A 113 -14.14 -2.52 -8.93
N VAL A 114 -12.99 -2.87 -8.38
CA VAL A 114 -11.74 -2.15 -8.62
C VAL A 114 -10.62 -3.11 -9.03
N ARG A 115 -9.68 -2.61 -9.81
CA ARG A 115 -8.50 -3.33 -10.26
C ARG A 115 -7.28 -2.43 -10.15
N ILE A 116 -6.10 -3.03 -9.98
CA ILE A 116 -4.88 -2.25 -9.90
C ILE A 116 -4.55 -1.61 -11.26
N GLY A 117 -4.11 -0.37 -11.20
CA GLY A 117 -3.55 0.36 -12.34
C GLY A 117 -2.05 0.57 -12.16
N THR A 118 -1.62 1.81 -12.30
CA THR A 118 -0.22 2.18 -12.15
C THR A 118 0.21 2.20 -10.69
N MET A 119 1.40 1.70 -10.40
CA MET A 119 2.08 1.92 -9.13
C MET A 119 3.17 2.98 -9.33
N HIS A 120 3.00 4.12 -8.69
CA HIS A 120 3.92 5.25 -8.78
C HIS A 120 5.12 5.02 -7.87
N GLN A 121 6.32 5.25 -8.41
CA GLN A 121 7.58 4.97 -7.75
C GLN A 121 8.03 6.11 -6.83
N PRO A 122 8.94 5.83 -5.86
CA PRO A 122 9.46 6.88 -4.98
C PRO A 122 10.09 8.02 -5.78
N GLY A 123 9.73 9.25 -5.42
CA GLY A 123 10.27 10.45 -6.08
C GLY A 123 9.63 10.81 -7.40
N ALA A 124 8.72 9.98 -7.93
CA ALA A 124 7.98 10.32 -9.14
C ALA A 124 6.94 11.40 -8.85
N ALA A 125 6.73 12.28 -9.82
CA ALA A 125 5.65 13.27 -9.73
C ALA A 125 4.30 12.57 -9.81
N LEU A 126 3.43 12.82 -8.82
CA LEU A 126 2.10 12.24 -8.79
C LEU A 126 1.11 13.11 -9.60
N PRO A 127 0.17 12.47 -10.33
CA PRO A 127 -0.95 13.21 -10.91
C PRO A 127 -1.74 13.99 -9.85
N ASP A 128 -2.33 15.10 -10.24
CA ASP A 128 -3.04 15.99 -9.31
C ASP A 128 -4.19 15.29 -8.58
N ASN A 129 -4.95 14.43 -9.27
CA ASN A 129 -6.05 13.70 -8.66
C ASN A 129 -5.57 12.73 -7.56
N ILE A 130 -4.40 12.16 -7.73
CA ILE A 130 -3.80 11.27 -6.73
C ILE A 130 -3.27 12.08 -5.55
N THR A 131 -2.56 13.17 -5.83
CA THR A 131 -2.06 14.08 -4.78
C THR A 131 -3.22 14.58 -3.90
N GLU A 132 -4.35 14.94 -4.51
CA GLU A 132 -5.52 15.38 -3.77
C GLU A 132 -6.01 14.32 -2.77
N VAL A 133 -6.11 13.07 -3.20
CA VAL A 133 -6.56 11.98 -2.34
C VAL A 133 -5.55 11.71 -1.23
N VAL A 134 -4.26 11.67 -1.57
CA VAL A 134 -3.18 11.41 -0.60
C VAL A 134 -3.14 12.49 0.49
N GLN A 135 -3.42 13.74 0.13
CA GLN A 135 -3.40 14.87 1.06
C GLN A 135 -4.71 15.07 1.83
N ARG A 136 -5.77 14.37 1.45
CA ARG A 136 -7.09 14.53 2.06
C ARG A 136 -7.11 13.89 3.46
N PRO A 137 -7.62 14.59 4.49
CA PRO A 137 -7.62 14.05 5.88
C PRO A 137 -8.74 13.03 6.14
N THR A 138 -9.64 12.81 5.19
CA THR A 138 -10.78 11.89 5.32
C THR A 138 -10.68 10.75 4.32
N GLY A 139 -11.50 9.69 4.51
CA GLY A 139 -11.53 8.55 3.60
C GLY A 139 -10.25 7.72 3.65
N ARG A 140 -9.66 7.57 4.82
CA ARG A 140 -8.36 6.94 5.02
C ARG A 140 -8.40 5.87 6.09
N LEU A 141 -7.64 4.81 5.86
CA LEU A 141 -7.26 3.85 6.87
C LEU A 141 -5.74 3.86 6.93
N ASP A 142 -5.18 4.56 7.93
CA ASP A 142 -3.74 4.67 8.10
C ASP A 142 -3.27 3.64 9.12
N LEU A 143 -2.37 2.75 8.69
CA LEU A 143 -1.93 1.61 9.48
C LEU A 143 -0.43 1.67 9.75
N ALA A 144 -0.07 1.36 10.99
CA ALA A 144 1.30 1.04 11.34
C ALA A 144 1.47 -0.47 11.22
N ILE A 145 2.43 -0.91 10.43
CA ILE A 145 2.72 -2.32 10.23
C ILE A 145 4.10 -2.67 10.73
N LYS A 146 4.26 -3.92 11.18
CA LYS A 146 5.55 -4.49 11.51
C LYS A 146 5.64 -5.87 10.89
N VAL A 147 6.54 -6.02 9.93
CA VAL A 147 6.78 -7.30 9.26
C VAL A 147 7.81 -8.07 10.08
N SER A 148 7.40 -9.21 10.64
CA SER A 148 8.27 -10.01 11.51
C SER A 148 9.59 -10.36 10.82
N GLY A 149 10.69 -10.07 11.47
CA GLY A 149 12.03 -10.31 10.95
C GLY A 149 12.56 -9.21 10.01
N TYR A 150 11.75 -8.22 9.65
CA TYR A 150 12.16 -7.14 8.74
C TYR A 150 12.10 -5.77 9.39
N GLY A 151 10.93 -5.30 9.82
CA GLY A 151 10.82 -4.01 10.49
C GLY A 151 9.47 -3.33 10.32
N ASP A 152 9.46 -2.06 10.71
CA ASP A 152 8.27 -1.22 10.77
C ASP A 152 8.09 -0.40 9.50
N GLY A 153 6.84 -0.14 9.15
CA GLY A 153 6.49 0.73 8.04
C GLY A 153 5.05 1.22 8.16
N ARG A 154 4.62 1.98 7.17
CA ARG A 154 3.26 2.53 7.09
C ARG A 154 2.58 2.05 5.84
N PHE A 155 1.31 1.70 5.99
CA PHE A 155 0.46 1.20 4.94
C PHE A 155 -0.90 1.87 5.05
N SER A 156 -1.35 2.54 4.01
CA SER A 156 -2.66 3.20 4.02
C SER A 156 -3.50 2.75 2.84
N LEU A 157 -4.80 2.66 3.08
CA LEU A 157 -5.80 2.50 2.05
C LEU A 157 -6.69 3.74 2.07
N LEU A 158 -6.94 4.29 0.89
CA LEU A 158 -7.67 5.55 0.75
C LEU A 158 -8.77 5.41 -0.29
N VAL A 159 -9.93 6.02 0.00
CA VAL A 159 -11.01 6.12 -0.97
C VAL A 159 -10.96 7.48 -1.65
N ALA A 160 -11.16 7.50 -2.98
CA ALA A 160 -11.06 8.72 -3.77
C ALA A 160 -12.38 9.50 -3.82
N ASN A 161 -13.48 8.84 -3.50
CA ASN A 161 -14.83 9.42 -3.59
C ASN A 161 -15.46 9.79 -2.27
#